data_db820cebad8ca4c6e04efd77dabba175
#
_entry.id   db820cebad8ca4c6e04efd77dabba175
#
_cell.length_a   1.000
_cell.length_b   1.000
_cell.length_c   1.000
_cell.angle_alpha   90.00
_cell.angle_beta   90.00
_cell.angle_gamma   90.00
#
_symmetry.space_group_name_H-M   'P 1'
#
loop_
_entity.id
_entity.type
_entity.pdbx_description
1 polymer ?
#
loop_
_entity_poly.entity_id
_entity_poly.type
_entity_poly.pdbx_seq_one_letter_code
_entity_poly.pdbx_strand_id
1 'polypeptide(L)'
;MLGNPSLLRVFLQHRVVASFEHRALPEKSYATVVDIGAHTGQFSLLIRARYPEATIHAFEPLPEAAAKFRTVFEGDPRVLLHEAAIAPASGETTLYLDGAWDGGSLLPPVSAVREVPVRAAPLEEFLAADEIQSPALLKLDVQGYELEALHGCHSLLERFDDVVVELMLVEDRAGQPLASDLIALLRDEGFQLVGLDAFGRRNGRIARFDGIFSRLHSTS
;
A
#
# COMPACT_ATOMS: atom_id res chain seq x y z
N MET A 1 -11.52 17.41 3.96
CA MET A 1 -12.19 16.60 5.01
C MET A 1 -13.57 17.07 5.36
N LEU A 2 -13.74 18.30 5.75
CA LEU A 2 -15.01 18.85 6.26
C LEU A 2 -16.18 18.87 5.24
N GLY A 3 -15.93 18.54 3.97
CA GLY A 3 -16.96 18.52 2.92
C GLY A 3 -17.53 17.13 2.58
N ASN A 4 -16.97 16.01 3.12
CA ASN A 4 -17.50 14.69 2.87
C ASN A 4 -18.11 14.09 4.15
N PRO A 5 -19.45 14.00 4.25
CA PRO A 5 -20.14 13.53 5.46
C PRO A 5 -19.76 12.08 5.85
N SER A 6 -19.47 11.24 4.87
CA SER A 6 -19.09 9.83 5.11
C SER A 6 -17.76 9.74 5.82
N LEU A 7 -16.75 10.51 5.39
CA LEU A 7 -15.43 10.55 6.03
C LEU A 7 -15.50 11.13 7.45
N LEU A 8 -16.34 12.13 7.67
CA LEU A 8 -16.55 12.69 9.00
C LEU A 8 -17.19 11.66 9.93
N ARG A 9 -18.17 10.90 9.44
CA ARG A 9 -18.83 9.82 10.21
C ARG A 9 -17.82 8.75 10.61
N VAL A 10 -16.98 8.28 9.68
CA VAL A 10 -15.94 7.27 9.96
C VAL A 10 -14.95 7.79 11.01
N PHE A 11 -14.51 9.05 10.89
CA PHE A 11 -13.64 9.65 11.91
C PHE A 11 -14.27 9.69 13.30
N LEU A 12 -15.53 10.11 13.41
CA LEU A 12 -16.23 10.18 14.69
C LEU A 12 -16.46 8.82 15.33
N GLN A 13 -16.75 7.79 14.51
CA GLN A 13 -17.07 6.44 14.97
C GLN A 13 -15.81 5.60 15.22
N HIS A 14 -14.83 5.66 14.34
CA HIS A 14 -13.69 4.72 14.33
C HIS A 14 -12.35 5.39 14.62
N ARG A 15 -12.29 6.72 14.68
CA ARG A 15 -11.05 7.49 14.86
C ARG A 15 -10.01 7.24 13.77
N VAL A 16 -10.46 6.83 12.58
CA VAL A 16 -9.62 6.65 11.38
C VAL A 16 -9.82 7.83 10.46
N VAL A 17 -8.71 8.37 9.98
CA VAL A 17 -8.65 9.53 9.09
C VAL A 17 -8.20 9.04 7.73
N ALA A 18 -8.92 9.41 6.65
CA ALA A 18 -8.46 9.12 5.29
C ALA A 18 -7.10 9.78 5.03
N SER A 19 -6.24 9.10 4.29
CA SER A 19 -4.95 9.65 3.86
C SER A 19 -5.17 10.84 2.93
N PHE A 20 -4.83 12.05 3.38
CA PHE A 20 -4.99 13.29 2.58
C PHE A 20 -3.72 13.68 1.83
N GLU A 21 -2.66 12.98 2.06
CA GLU A 21 -1.35 13.22 1.47
C GLU A 21 -1.25 12.72 0.03
N HIS A 22 -2.09 11.77 -0.40
CA HIS A 22 -2.11 11.23 -1.76
C HIS A 22 -2.97 12.08 -2.71
N ARG A 23 -2.56 13.33 -2.93
CA ARG A 23 -3.30 14.28 -3.80
C ARG A 23 -2.89 14.20 -5.26
N ALA A 24 -1.68 13.74 -5.52
CA ALA A 24 -1.10 13.68 -6.86
C ALA A 24 -1.49 12.42 -7.65
N LEU A 25 -2.44 11.60 -7.16
CA LEU A 25 -2.96 10.45 -7.92
C LEU A 25 -3.49 10.91 -9.29
N PRO A 26 -3.21 10.16 -10.37
CA PRO A 26 -3.70 10.47 -11.71
C PRO A 26 -5.21 10.71 -11.75
N GLU A 27 -5.64 11.66 -12.62
CA GLU A 27 -7.06 11.96 -12.82
C GLU A 27 -7.73 10.92 -13.72
N LYS A 28 -7.95 9.72 -13.17
CA LYS A 28 -8.70 8.64 -13.80
C LYS A 28 -9.55 7.91 -12.75
N SER A 29 -10.62 7.24 -13.19
CA SER A 29 -11.44 6.41 -12.30
C SER A 29 -10.91 4.99 -12.31
N TYR A 30 -10.38 4.53 -11.18
CA TYR A 30 -9.93 3.15 -11.05
C TYR A 30 -11.10 2.19 -10.89
N ALA A 31 -11.03 1.06 -11.59
CA ALA A 31 -11.95 -0.06 -11.42
C ALA A 31 -11.51 -0.98 -10.28
N THR A 32 -10.19 -1.20 -10.17
CA THR A 32 -9.59 -2.02 -9.10
C THR A 32 -8.47 -1.26 -8.41
N VAL A 33 -8.41 -1.37 -7.09
CA VAL A 33 -7.30 -0.89 -6.28
C VAL A 33 -6.81 -2.01 -5.36
N VAL A 34 -5.51 -2.26 -5.40
CA VAL A 34 -4.84 -3.18 -4.47
C VAL A 34 -4.02 -2.34 -3.50
N ASP A 35 -4.35 -2.40 -2.21
CA ASP A 35 -3.76 -1.61 -1.10
C ASP A 35 -2.94 -2.55 -0.21
N ILE A 36 -1.63 -2.63 -0.45
CA ILE A 36 -0.70 -3.48 0.31
C ILE A 36 -0.10 -2.66 1.45
N GLY A 37 -0.28 -3.13 2.69
CA GLY A 37 -0.02 -2.38 3.91
C GLY A 37 -1.19 -1.44 4.22
N ALA A 38 -2.41 -1.98 4.16
CA ALA A 38 -3.62 -1.17 4.32
C ALA A 38 -3.84 -0.63 5.75
N HIS A 39 -3.17 -1.22 6.74
CA HIS A 39 -3.26 -0.86 8.14
C HIS A 39 -4.72 -0.74 8.61
N THR A 40 -5.14 0.37 9.20
CA THR A 40 -6.53 0.59 9.63
C THR A 40 -7.43 1.18 8.53
N GLY A 41 -6.95 1.25 7.27
CA GLY A 41 -7.73 1.60 6.09
C GLY A 41 -7.68 3.07 5.66
N GLN A 42 -6.64 3.83 6.03
CA GLN A 42 -6.57 5.26 5.72
C GLN A 42 -6.56 5.53 4.21
N PHE A 43 -5.74 4.78 3.44
CA PHE A 43 -5.69 4.90 1.99
C PHE A 43 -6.96 4.35 1.34
N SER A 44 -7.42 3.18 1.76
CA SER A 44 -8.69 2.61 1.29
C SER A 44 -9.89 3.55 1.50
N LEU A 45 -9.94 4.33 2.59
CA LEU A 45 -10.96 5.37 2.83
C LEU A 45 -10.88 6.51 1.81
N LEU A 46 -9.66 6.97 1.48
CA LEU A 46 -9.47 7.96 0.42
C LEU A 46 -10.00 7.44 -0.91
N ILE A 47 -9.64 6.20 -1.27
CA ILE A 47 -10.07 5.55 -2.51
C ILE A 47 -11.59 5.43 -2.57
N ARG A 48 -12.25 4.95 -1.52
CA ARG A 48 -13.72 4.85 -1.46
C ARG A 48 -14.41 6.20 -1.61
N ALA A 49 -13.82 7.26 -1.05
CA ALA A 49 -14.38 8.60 -1.18
C ALA A 49 -14.18 9.20 -2.59
N ARG A 50 -13.07 8.86 -3.27
CA ARG A 50 -12.72 9.40 -4.59
C ARG A 50 -13.26 8.56 -5.75
N TYR A 51 -13.27 7.23 -5.58
CA TYR A 51 -13.68 6.26 -6.59
C TYR A 51 -14.71 5.27 -6.00
N PRO A 52 -15.96 5.69 -5.85
CA PRO A 52 -16.98 4.90 -5.15
C PRO A 52 -17.35 3.58 -5.84
N GLU A 53 -17.02 3.42 -7.13
CA GLU A 53 -17.27 2.19 -7.87
C GLU A 53 -16.07 1.21 -7.88
N ALA A 54 -14.90 1.64 -7.40
CA ALA A 54 -13.72 0.79 -7.36
C ALA A 54 -13.91 -0.40 -6.41
N THR A 55 -13.45 -1.58 -6.83
CA THR A 55 -13.22 -2.71 -5.94
C THR A 55 -11.85 -2.57 -5.29
N ILE A 56 -11.78 -2.71 -3.97
CA ILE A 56 -10.56 -2.58 -3.20
C ILE A 56 -10.18 -3.92 -2.60
N HIS A 57 -8.99 -4.42 -2.93
CA HIS A 57 -8.36 -5.55 -2.26
C HIS A 57 -7.29 -5.01 -1.33
N ALA A 58 -7.54 -5.06 -0.04
CA ALA A 58 -6.66 -4.55 1.00
C ALA A 58 -5.89 -5.72 1.66
N PHE A 59 -4.59 -5.56 1.83
CA PHE A 59 -3.71 -6.54 2.47
C PHE A 59 -3.12 -5.94 3.74
N GLU A 60 -3.42 -6.59 4.88
CA GLU A 60 -2.92 -6.17 6.19
C GLU A 60 -2.65 -7.40 7.06
N PRO A 61 -1.37 -7.70 7.33
CA PRO A 61 -1.00 -8.88 8.09
C PRO A 61 -1.19 -8.73 9.62
N LEU A 62 -1.18 -7.50 10.17
CA LEU A 62 -1.29 -7.29 11.61
C LEU A 62 -2.74 -7.49 12.08
N PRO A 63 -3.04 -8.49 12.94
CA PRO A 63 -4.42 -8.84 13.32
C PRO A 63 -5.20 -7.68 13.94
N GLU A 64 -4.56 -6.84 14.76
CA GLU A 64 -5.21 -5.70 15.41
C GLU A 64 -5.59 -4.61 14.42
N ALA A 65 -4.74 -4.33 13.42
CA ALA A 65 -5.02 -3.38 12.36
C ALA A 65 -6.12 -3.92 11.43
N ALA A 66 -6.03 -5.20 11.06
CA ALA A 66 -7.03 -5.90 10.25
C ALA A 66 -8.42 -5.91 10.91
N ALA A 67 -8.49 -6.16 12.22
CA ALA A 67 -9.74 -6.10 12.97
C ALA A 67 -10.37 -4.70 12.92
N LYS A 68 -9.56 -3.65 13.05
CA LYS A 68 -10.03 -2.27 12.95
C LYS A 68 -10.46 -1.93 11.54
N PHE A 69 -9.70 -2.36 10.52
CA PHE A 69 -10.06 -2.21 9.11
C PHE A 69 -11.44 -2.79 8.82
N ARG A 70 -11.72 -4.04 9.25
CA ARG A 70 -13.04 -4.67 9.09
C ARG A 70 -14.17 -3.83 9.68
N THR A 71 -13.95 -3.24 10.87
CA THR A 71 -14.95 -2.38 11.51
C THR A 71 -15.22 -1.11 10.72
N VAL A 72 -14.17 -0.53 10.08
CA VAL A 72 -14.28 0.68 9.26
C VAL A 72 -15.09 0.42 7.99
N PHE A 73 -14.91 -0.75 7.37
CA PHE A 73 -15.54 -1.10 6.09
C PHE A 73 -16.67 -2.12 6.23
N GLU A 74 -17.21 -2.29 7.45
CA GLU A 74 -18.32 -3.21 7.70
C GLU A 74 -19.49 -2.97 6.76
N GLY A 75 -19.91 -4.01 6.04
CA GLY A 75 -21.03 -3.96 5.11
C GLY A 75 -20.73 -3.34 3.74
N ASP A 76 -19.49 -2.96 3.44
CA ASP A 76 -19.09 -2.52 2.09
C ASP A 76 -18.64 -3.72 1.23
N PRO A 77 -19.44 -4.22 0.27
CA PRO A 77 -19.11 -5.41 -0.51
C PRO A 77 -17.99 -5.20 -1.52
N ARG A 78 -17.55 -3.95 -1.73
CA ARG A 78 -16.49 -3.61 -2.66
C ARG A 78 -15.11 -3.49 -1.97
N VAL A 79 -15.02 -3.72 -0.67
CA VAL A 79 -13.78 -3.70 0.08
C VAL A 79 -13.52 -5.07 0.68
N LEU A 80 -12.50 -5.74 0.15
CA LEU A 80 -12.11 -7.09 0.54
C LEU A 80 -10.79 -7.02 1.30
N LEU A 81 -10.78 -7.53 2.54
CA LEU A 81 -9.58 -7.59 3.36
C LEU A 81 -8.95 -8.99 3.32
N HIS A 82 -7.67 -9.03 3.02
CA HIS A 82 -6.81 -10.22 3.08
C HIS A 82 -5.82 -10.06 4.24
N GLU A 83 -5.90 -10.94 5.23
CA GLU A 83 -5.00 -10.92 6.41
C GLU A 83 -3.70 -11.65 6.08
N ALA A 84 -2.89 -11.01 5.25
CA ALA A 84 -1.60 -11.53 4.81
C ALA A 84 -0.68 -10.39 4.39
N ALA A 85 0.62 -10.66 4.44
CA ALA A 85 1.63 -9.85 3.76
C ALA A 85 1.82 -10.35 2.34
N ILE A 86 2.21 -9.45 1.42
CA ILE A 86 2.65 -9.84 0.08
C ILE A 86 4.17 -10.00 0.09
N ALA A 87 4.63 -11.17 -0.39
CA ALA A 87 6.03 -11.56 -0.43
C ALA A 87 6.29 -12.50 -1.62
N PRO A 88 7.56 -12.70 -2.06
CA PRO A 88 7.90 -13.55 -3.21
C PRO A 88 7.60 -15.04 -3.01
N ALA A 89 7.47 -15.50 -1.77
CA ALA A 89 7.24 -16.90 -1.43
C ALA A 89 6.17 -17.05 -0.36
N SER A 90 5.42 -18.15 -0.45
CA SER A 90 4.37 -18.50 0.51
C SER A 90 4.94 -19.11 1.77
N GLY A 91 4.38 -18.73 2.91
CA GLY A 91 4.75 -19.29 4.21
C GLY A 91 4.31 -18.44 5.38
N GLU A 92 4.78 -18.83 6.55
CA GLU A 92 4.72 -18.02 7.76
C GLU A 92 6.01 -17.19 7.89
N THR A 93 5.88 -15.92 8.23
CA THR A 93 6.99 -15.00 8.45
C THR A 93 6.75 -14.18 9.71
N THR A 94 7.74 -13.41 10.13
CA THR A 94 7.63 -12.57 11.32
C THR A 94 7.42 -11.10 10.92
N LEU A 95 6.34 -10.51 11.42
CA LEU A 95 6.11 -9.08 11.38
C LEU A 95 6.72 -8.45 12.64
N TYR A 96 7.59 -7.46 12.45
CA TYR A 96 8.27 -6.75 13.53
C TYR A 96 7.61 -5.41 13.81
N LEU A 97 7.24 -5.16 15.07
CA LEU A 97 6.72 -3.89 15.54
C LEU A 97 7.79 -3.19 16.37
N ASP A 98 8.12 -1.96 16.07
CA ASP A 98 9.18 -1.22 16.76
C ASP A 98 8.67 -0.26 17.85
N GLY A 99 7.35 -0.22 18.05
CA GLY A 99 6.69 0.59 19.07
C GLY A 99 6.69 2.11 18.80
N ALA A 100 7.38 2.57 17.75
CA ALA A 100 7.39 3.98 17.39
C ALA A 100 6.18 4.36 16.52
N TRP A 101 5.60 3.39 15.85
CA TRP A 101 4.45 3.53 14.96
C TRP A 101 3.50 2.35 15.16
N ASP A 102 2.22 2.57 14.91
CA ASP A 102 1.19 1.52 15.00
C ASP A 102 1.28 0.48 13.86
N GLY A 103 2.27 0.59 12.95
CA GLY A 103 2.52 -0.31 11.84
C GLY A 103 3.70 -1.24 12.06
N GLY A 104 3.83 -2.28 11.24
CA GLY A 104 4.90 -3.27 11.27
C GLY A 104 5.62 -3.42 9.94
N SER A 105 6.81 -4.04 9.98
CA SER A 105 7.60 -4.40 8.81
C SER A 105 8.04 -5.86 8.86
N LEU A 106 8.23 -6.49 7.71
CA LEU A 106 8.89 -7.79 7.61
C LEU A 106 10.43 -7.68 7.70
N LEU A 107 10.99 -6.47 7.64
CA LEU A 107 12.40 -6.25 7.92
C LEU A 107 12.62 -6.07 9.43
N PRO A 108 13.60 -6.78 10.02
CA PRO A 108 13.89 -6.62 11.42
C PRO A 108 14.40 -5.19 11.73
N PRO A 109 13.85 -4.51 12.74
CA PRO A 109 14.34 -3.22 13.19
C PRO A 109 15.63 -3.38 14.01
N VAL A 110 16.30 -2.24 14.30
CA VAL A 110 17.44 -2.22 15.24
C VAL A 110 17.04 -2.72 16.63
N SER A 111 15.77 -2.49 17.04
CA SER A 111 15.20 -3.00 18.29
C SER A 111 13.71 -3.30 18.08
N ALA A 112 13.35 -4.59 17.98
CA ALA A 112 11.95 -4.99 17.96
C ALA A 112 11.35 -4.90 19.37
N VAL A 113 10.13 -4.35 19.46
CA VAL A 113 9.34 -4.33 20.68
C VAL A 113 8.43 -5.55 20.75
N ARG A 114 7.93 -6.00 19.61
CA ARG A 114 7.03 -7.15 19.49
C ARG A 114 7.22 -7.82 18.13
N GLU A 115 7.13 -9.14 18.14
CA GLU A 115 7.13 -10.01 16.96
C GLU A 115 5.78 -10.70 16.82
N VAL A 116 5.24 -10.74 15.61
CA VAL A 116 3.94 -11.36 15.32
C VAL A 116 4.13 -12.32 14.14
N PRO A 117 3.81 -13.62 14.29
CA PRO A 117 3.79 -14.53 13.15
C PRO A 117 2.62 -14.17 12.24
N VAL A 118 2.89 -14.05 10.93
CA VAL A 118 1.90 -13.68 9.91
C VAL A 118 2.06 -14.54 8.67
N ARG A 119 0.97 -14.75 7.95
CA ARG A 119 1.00 -15.36 6.62
C ARG A 119 1.61 -14.38 5.63
N ALA A 120 2.48 -14.88 4.74
CA ALA A 120 2.96 -14.18 3.57
C ALA A 120 2.80 -15.07 2.33
N ALA A 121 2.49 -14.46 1.18
CA ALA A 121 2.42 -15.18 -0.10
C ALA A 121 2.47 -14.19 -1.28
N PRO A 122 2.76 -14.65 -2.51
CA PRO A 122 2.60 -13.88 -3.73
C PRO A 122 1.16 -13.46 -3.97
N LEU A 123 0.98 -12.32 -4.68
CA LEU A 123 -0.34 -11.73 -4.92
C LEU A 123 -1.28 -12.66 -5.69
N GLU A 124 -0.74 -13.47 -6.61
CA GLU A 124 -1.50 -14.45 -7.40
C GLU A 124 -2.12 -15.60 -6.59
N GLU A 125 -1.73 -15.79 -5.34
CA GLU A 125 -2.44 -16.72 -4.44
C GLU A 125 -3.75 -16.17 -3.89
N PHE A 126 -3.95 -14.87 -4.01
CA PHE A 126 -5.15 -14.18 -3.49
C PHE A 126 -6.05 -13.65 -4.58
N LEU A 127 -5.49 -13.27 -5.73
CA LEU A 127 -6.21 -12.64 -6.84
C LEU A 127 -5.86 -13.32 -8.15
N ALA A 128 -6.88 -13.67 -8.93
CA ALA A 128 -6.70 -14.03 -10.32
C ALA A 128 -6.50 -12.77 -11.19
N ALA A 129 -5.83 -12.93 -12.32
CA ALA A 129 -5.52 -11.82 -13.23
C ALA A 129 -6.78 -11.09 -13.77
N ASP A 130 -7.90 -11.78 -13.89
CA ASP A 130 -9.19 -11.25 -14.35
C ASP A 130 -9.97 -10.52 -13.24
N GLU A 131 -9.58 -10.65 -11.99
CA GLU A 131 -10.13 -9.86 -10.89
C GLU A 131 -9.54 -8.44 -10.84
N ILE A 132 -8.39 -8.21 -11.52
CA ILE A 132 -7.75 -6.91 -11.62
C ILE A 132 -8.23 -6.23 -12.90
N GLN A 133 -9.30 -5.45 -12.78
CA GLN A 133 -9.91 -4.71 -13.90
C GLN A 133 -9.24 -3.34 -14.06
N SER A 134 -8.81 -3.03 -15.30
CA SER A 134 -8.24 -1.71 -15.66
C SER A 134 -9.34 -0.63 -15.74
N PRO A 135 -9.05 0.63 -15.37
CA PRO A 135 -7.79 1.11 -14.81
C PRO A 135 -7.56 0.58 -13.39
N ALA A 136 -6.37 0.03 -13.15
CA ALA A 136 -6.01 -0.57 -11.88
C ALA A 136 -4.84 0.17 -11.21
N LEU A 137 -4.94 0.32 -9.88
CA LEU A 137 -3.94 0.97 -9.04
C LEU A 137 -3.39 -0.04 -8.03
N LEU A 138 -2.06 -0.14 -7.97
CA LEU A 138 -1.34 -0.82 -6.90
C LEU A 138 -0.75 0.20 -5.94
N LYS A 139 -0.98 0.07 -4.63
CA LYS A 139 -0.29 0.86 -3.60
C LYS A 139 0.50 -0.07 -2.69
N LEU A 140 1.75 0.33 -2.40
CA LEU A 140 2.63 -0.36 -1.45
C LEU A 140 3.15 0.63 -0.40
N ASP A 141 2.93 0.28 0.86
CA ASP A 141 3.45 0.98 2.02
C ASP A 141 3.62 -0.07 3.13
N VAL A 142 4.75 -0.74 3.11
CA VAL A 142 5.07 -1.91 3.96
C VAL A 142 6.32 -1.69 4.81
N GLN A 143 6.63 -0.41 5.01
CA GLN A 143 7.64 0.07 5.97
C GLN A 143 9.02 -0.55 5.75
N GLY A 144 9.47 -0.49 4.49
CA GLY A 144 10.80 -0.92 4.07
C GLY A 144 10.88 -2.26 3.35
N TYR A 145 9.76 -2.98 3.20
CA TYR A 145 9.70 -4.27 2.51
C TYR A 145 9.14 -4.12 1.06
N GLU A 146 9.12 -2.91 0.52
CA GLU A 146 8.46 -2.56 -0.76
C GLU A 146 9.05 -3.32 -1.95
N LEU A 147 10.37 -3.52 -1.99
CA LEU A 147 11.04 -4.23 -3.08
C LEU A 147 10.60 -5.71 -3.14
N GLU A 148 10.60 -6.37 -2.00
CA GLU A 148 10.17 -7.76 -1.89
C GLU A 148 8.66 -7.90 -2.15
N ALA A 149 7.86 -6.94 -1.68
CA ALA A 149 6.43 -6.92 -1.98
C ALA A 149 6.16 -6.73 -3.48
N LEU A 150 6.93 -5.90 -4.19
CA LEU A 150 6.87 -5.77 -5.65
C LEU A 150 7.25 -7.09 -6.34
N HIS A 151 8.29 -7.78 -5.87
CA HIS A 151 8.63 -9.12 -6.38
C HIS A 151 7.48 -10.11 -6.15
N GLY A 152 6.78 -10.00 -5.02
CA GLY A 152 5.57 -10.80 -4.74
C GLY A 152 4.36 -10.43 -5.61
N CYS A 153 4.40 -9.29 -6.30
CA CYS A 153 3.38 -8.86 -7.27
C CYS A 153 3.76 -9.16 -8.72
N HIS A 154 4.98 -9.64 -8.99
CA HIS A 154 5.58 -9.67 -10.34
C HIS A 154 4.68 -10.32 -11.39
N SER A 155 4.06 -11.46 -11.10
CA SER A 155 3.19 -12.20 -12.03
C SER A 155 1.92 -11.43 -12.46
N LEU A 156 1.48 -10.46 -11.64
CA LEU A 156 0.29 -9.64 -11.89
C LEU A 156 0.62 -8.16 -12.12
N LEU A 157 1.90 -7.77 -12.06
CA LEU A 157 2.31 -6.37 -12.13
C LEU A 157 1.92 -5.71 -13.47
N GLU A 158 1.87 -6.48 -14.56
CA GLU A 158 1.41 -6.00 -15.86
C GLU A 158 -0.06 -5.56 -15.90
N ARG A 159 -0.88 -5.99 -14.92
CA ARG A 159 -2.31 -5.66 -14.82
C ARG A 159 -2.56 -4.27 -14.27
N PHE A 160 -1.56 -3.64 -13.68
CA PHE A 160 -1.70 -2.32 -13.09
C PHE A 160 -1.31 -1.21 -14.06
N ASP A 161 -2.14 -0.18 -14.12
CA ASP A 161 -1.90 1.04 -14.90
C ASP A 161 -1.02 2.02 -14.13
N ASP A 162 -1.19 2.06 -12.80
CA ASP A 162 -0.44 2.95 -11.92
C ASP A 162 0.01 2.21 -10.65
N VAL A 163 1.16 2.66 -10.13
CA VAL A 163 1.73 2.19 -8.86
C VAL A 163 2.02 3.39 -7.98
N VAL A 164 1.62 3.32 -6.71
CA VAL A 164 2.04 4.24 -5.65
C VAL A 164 2.87 3.46 -4.65
N VAL A 165 4.08 3.92 -4.38
CA VAL A 165 4.98 3.21 -3.47
C VAL A 165 5.76 4.18 -2.60
N GLU A 166 5.89 3.86 -1.29
CA GLU A 166 6.75 4.59 -0.38
C GLU A 166 8.23 4.38 -0.79
N LEU A 167 8.96 5.47 -0.95
CA LEU A 167 10.34 5.50 -1.41
C LEU A 167 11.24 6.13 -0.35
N MET A 168 12.20 5.37 0.15
CA MET A 168 13.15 5.82 1.15
C MET A 168 14.40 6.42 0.51
N LEU A 169 14.83 7.59 0.98
CA LEU A 169 16.09 8.24 0.59
C LEU A 169 17.23 7.92 1.54
N VAL A 170 16.92 7.40 2.70
CA VAL A 170 17.87 7.00 3.74
C VAL A 170 17.46 5.66 4.32
N GLU A 171 18.43 4.83 4.64
CA GLU A 171 18.17 3.53 5.26
C GLU A 171 17.74 3.72 6.73
N ASP A 172 16.60 3.19 7.09
CA ASP A 172 16.06 3.17 8.45
C ASP A 172 16.15 1.77 9.09
N ARG A 173 16.20 0.72 8.25
CA ARG A 173 16.34 -0.68 8.64
C ARG A 173 17.44 -1.31 7.82
N ALA A 174 18.22 -2.19 8.40
CA ALA A 174 19.31 -2.87 7.69
C ALA A 174 18.78 -3.66 6.47
N GLY A 175 19.37 -3.40 5.30
CA GLY A 175 18.96 -4.03 4.04
C GLY A 175 17.69 -3.45 3.42
N GLN A 176 17.16 -2.36 3.94
CA GLN A 176 16.03 -1.67 3.35
C GLN A 176 16.40 -1.11 1.97
N PRO A 177 15.57 -1.37 0.92
CA PRO A 177 15.80 -0.80 -0.39
C PRO A 177 15.66 0.72 -0.37
N LEU A 178 16.44 1.40 -1.18
CA LEU A 178 16.35 2.84 -1.38
C LEU A 178 15.48 3.17 -2.61
N ALA A 179 15.10 4.42 -2.72
CA ALA A 179 14.32 4.94 -3.85
C ALA A 179 14.91 4.56 -5.22
N SER A 180 16.25 4.54 -5.35
CA SER A 180 16.93 4.16 -6.59
C SER A 180 16.60 2.73 -7.04
N ASP A 181 16.47 1.80 -6.11
CA ASP A 181 16.28 0.38 -6.39
C ASP A 181 14.85 0.13 -6.90
N LEU A 182 13.87 0.73 -6.22
CA LEU A 182 12.45 0.65 -6.59
C LEU A 182 12.16 1.39 -7.91
N ILE A 183 12.77 2.57 -8.12
CA ILE A 183 12.63 3.31 -9.38
C ILE A 183 13.23 2.52 -10.54
N ALA A 184 14.37 1.86 -10.34
CA ALA A 184 14.99 1.03 -11.37
C ALA A 184 14.10 -0.17 -11.72
N LEU A 185 13.62 -0.91 -10.71
CA LEU A 185 12.72 -2.05 -10.92
C LEU A 185 11.46 -1.64 -11.68
N LEU A 186 10.74 -0.61 -11.21
CA LEU A 186 9.49 -0.18 -11.83
C LEU A 186 9.70 0.33 -13.26
N ARG A 187 10.81 1.02 -13.53
CA ARG A 187 11.17 1.41 -14.90
C ARG A 187 11.39 0.20 -15.81
N ASP A 188 12.09 -0.83 -15.33
CA ASP A 188 12.36 -2.04 -16.10
C ASP A 188 11.07 -2.86 -16.33
N GLU A 189 10.07 -2.71 -15.45
CA GLU A 189 8.71 -3.24 -15.58
C GLU A 189 7.78 -2.34 -16.44
N GLY A 190 8.30 -1.28 -17.06
CA GLY A 190 7.58 -0.42 -18.00
C GLY A 190 6.78 0.72 -17.35
N PHE A 191 7.08 1.07 -16.10
CA PHE A 191 6.49 2.24 -15.44
C PHE A 191 7.42 3.45 -15.47
N GLN A 192 6.83 4.64 -15.52
CA GLN A 192 7.54 5.91 -15.41
C GLN A 192 7.09 6.65 -14.15
N LEU A 193 8.04 7.21 -13.42
CA LEU A 193 7.75 8.12 -12.29
C LEU A 193 7.11 9.40 -12.83
N VAL A 194 5.87 9.67 -12.46
CA VAL A 194 5.07 10.80 -12.95
C VAL A 194 4.69 11.80 -11.86
N GLY A 195 4.85 11.42 -10.59
CA GLY A 195 4.49 12.29 -9.47
C GLY A 195 5.19 11.91 -8.18
N LEU A 196 5.22 12.87 -7.25
CA LEU A 196 5.75 12.71 -5.89
C LEU A 196 4.75 13.29 -4.90
N ASP A 197 4.51 12.59 -3.79
CA ASP A 197 3.58 13.01 -2.74
C ASP A 197 4.05 12.56 -1.34
N ALA A 198 3.30 12.88 -0.30
CA ALA A 198 3.47 12.36 1.07
C ALA A 198 4.91 12.48 1.64
N PHE A 199 5.53 13.66 1.53
CA PHE A 199 6.91 13.88 1.94
C PHE A 199 7.12 13.75 3.45
N GLY A 200 7.92 12.76 3.88
CA GLY A 200 8.43 12.62 5.24
C GLY A 200 9.81 13.26 5.41
N ARG A 201 10.03 13.90 6.57
CA ARG A 201 11.31 14.58 6.86
C ARG A 201 12.00 13.99 8.08
N ARG A 202 13.34 13.92 8.00
CA ARG A 202 14.22 13.57 9.12
C ARG A 202 15.33 14.59 9.19
N ASN A 203 15.55 15.19 10.34
CA ASN A 203 16.58 16.23 10.55
C ASN A 203 16.50 17.39 9.52
N GLY A 204 15.27 17.80 9.16
CA GLY A 204 15.02 18.90 8.22
C GLY A 204 15.17 18.54 6.73
N ARG A 205 15.65 17.33 6.39
CA ARG A 205 15.80 16.82 5.02
C ARG A 205 14.66 15.88 4.69
N ILE A 206 14.28 15.79 3.41
CA ILE A 206 13.34 14.75 2.95
C ILE A 206 14.04 13.41 3.13
N ALA A 207 13.40 12.48 3.84
CA ALA A 207 13.89 11.14 4.11
C ALA A 207 13.09 10.08 3.36
N ARG A 208 11.81 10.36 3.09
CA ARG A 208 10.89 9.49 2.35
C ARG A 208 9.85 10.30 1.60
N PHE A 209 9.25 9.70 0.60
CA PHE A 209 8.11 10.24 -0.14
C PHE A 209 7.39 9.09 -0.87
N ASP A 210 6.15 9.33 -1.29
CA ASP A 210 5.45 8.41 -2.16
C ASP A 210 5.75 8.75 -3.62
N GLY A 211 6.28 7.80 -4.36
CA GLY A 211 6.44 7.85 -5.81
C GLY A 211 5.17 7.38 -6.49
N ILE A 212 4.70 8.14 -7.48
CA ILE A 212 3.57 7.79 -8.33
C ILE A 212 4.12 7.42 -9.70
N PHE A 213 3.85 6.20 -10.12
CA PHE A 213 4.32 5.64 -11.37
C PHE A 213 3.13 5.31 -12.26
N SER A 214 3.26 5.59 -13.56
CA SER A 214 2.26 5.20 -14.56
C SER A 214 2.91 4.34 -15.64
N ARG A 215 2.18 3.33 -16.10
CA ARG A 215 2.61 2.51 -17.24
C ARG A 215 2.55 3.35 -18.51
N LEU A 216 3.65 3.34 -19.26
CA LEU A 216 3.68 3.97 -20.56
C LEU A 216 2.88 3.11 -21.54
N HIS A 217 1.68 3.55 -21.88
CA HIS A 217 1.02 3.00 -23.06
C HIS A 217 1.77 3.52 -24.29
N SER A 218 2.26 2.61 -25.12
CA SER A 218 2.82 2.96 -26.42
C SER A 218 1.73 3.76 -27.16
N THR A 219 1.93 5.06 -27.35
CA THR A 219 1.09 5.84 -28.26
C THR A 219 1.34 5.29 -29.65
N SER A 220 0.39 4.46 -30.11
CA SER A 220 0.29 3.99 -31.50
C SER A 220 -0.07 5.15 -32.42
#